data_2ab9b4383fa871e3d4ee40b7f70867aa
#
_entry.id   2ab9b4383fa871e3d4ee40b7f70867aa
#
_cell.length_a   1.000
_cell.length_b   1.000
_cell.length_c   1.000
_cell.angle_alpha   90.00
_cell.angle_beta   90.00
_cell.angle_gamma   90.00
#
_symmetry.space_group_name_H-M   'P 1'
#
loop_
_entity.id
_entity.type
_entity.pdbx_description
1 polymer ?
#
loop_
_entity_poly.entity_id
_entity_poly.type
_entity_poly.pdbx_seq_one_letter_code
_entity_poly.pdbx_strand_id
1 'polypeptide(L)'
;MKQDISLFAYYLPQYYEIEFNNKYWGQGHTEWTVAENAKPLFKGHYQPHVPADLGFYNLLMPRARKAQADMAKEYGVDGFCYWHYWFGDGKTIMEKPFNAVVESKEPDFPFCLCWANHSWQNPQTKEIMISQQYLGEEDHKKHFYNLLGAFKDERYAKIGGKPIFGIFSPDSLPLIDQFIDLWNGFAQKEGFAGIYFIGLAQTPEEYQAICHYKLDAINVIRLKDFLLYQNKWKEFFKHKLGALHTYKYEDALRYFVSQEDKAENIIPTIISGWDHSPRAGENSLILTNYTPALFQKHLENVFDILVQKENKICFIKAWNEWGEGNHLEPDLKLSLIHI
;
A
#
# COMPACT_ATOMS: atom_id res chain seq x y z
N MET A 1 -12.88 -21.71 -7.95
CA MET A 1 -14.04 -21.27 -7.16
C MET A 1 -13.64 -19.95 -6.52
N LYS A 2 -14.19 -18.82 -6.97
CA LYS A 2 -14.03 -17.54 -6.29
C LYS A 2 -14.86 -17.66 -5.01
N GLN A 3 -14.22 -18.13 -3.93
CA GLN A 3 -14.81 -18.03 -2.59
C GLN A 3 -14.97 -16.55 -2.30
N ASP A 4 -15.89 -16.16 -1.41
CA ASP A 4 -16.23 -14.78 -1.03
C ASP A 4 -15.06 -13.99 -0.41
N ILE A 5 -13.87 -14.05 -1.03
CA ILE A 5 -12.66 -13.35 -0.62
C ILE A 5 -12.62 -12.00 -1.35
N SER A 6 -12.45 -10.94 -0.60
CA SER A 6 -12.28 -9.58 -1.12
C SER A 6 -10.81 -9.21 -1.18
N LEU A 7 -10.29 -8.99 -2.37
CA LEU A 7 -8.88 -8.74 -2.65
C LEU A 7 -8.68 -7.28 -3.09
N PHE A 8 -8.08 -6.46 -2.26
CA PHE A 8 -7.76 -5.07 -2.57
C PHE A 8 -6.26 -4.91 -2.82
N ALA A 9 -5.88 -4.12 -3.83
CA ALA A 9 -4.49 -3.79 -4.07
C ALA A 9 -4.18 -2.35 -3.66
N TYR A 10 -3.10 -2.13 -2.90
CA TYR A 10 -2.60 -0.78 -2.62
C TYR A 10 -2.24 -0.08 -3.92
N TYR A 11 -2.61 1.19 -4.01
CA TYR A 11 -2.51 1.96 -5.24
C TYR A 11 -1.83 3.31 -5.00
N LEU A 12 -0.68 3.52 -5.67
CA LEU A 12 0.09 4.75 -5.60
C LEU A 12 -0.40 5.75 -6.65
N PRO A 13 -0.87 6.94 -6.27
CA PRO A 13 -1.34 7.94 -7.22
C PRO A 13 -0.25 8.86 -7.80
N GLN A 14 1.05 8.53 -7.69
CA GLN A 14 2.20 9.40 -8.00
C GLN A 14 2.69 9.32 -9.46
N TYR A 15 1.79 9.07 -10.42
CA TYR A 15 2.15 8.96 -11.85
C TYR A 15 1.67 10.15 -12.67
N TYR A 16 1.88 11.34 -12.14
CA TYR A 16 1.68 12.62 -12.82
C TYR A 16 2.52 13.70 -12.12
N GLU A 17 2.81 14.76 -12.84
CA GLU A 17 3.61 15.85 -12.33
C GLU A 17 2.86 16.67 -11.27
N ILE A 18 3.52 16.93 -10.14
CA ILE A 18 3.03 17.80 -9.06
C ILE A 18 4.11 18.83 -8.69
N GLU A 19 3.71 20.05 -8.38
CA GLU A 19 4.62 21.13 -8.00
C GLU A 19 5.49 20.78 -6.79
N PHE A 20 4.92 20.04 -5.84
CA PHE A 20 5.66 19.56 -4.68
C PHE A 20 6.87 18.72 -5.08
N ASN A 21 6.70 17.73 -5.96
CA ASN A 21 7.80 16.89 -6.41
C ASN A 21 8.81 17.69 -7.24
N ASN A 22 8.34 18.60 -8.10
CA ASN A 22 9.22 19.46 -8.92
C ASN A 22 10.15 20.30 -8.06
N LYS A 23 9.67 20.79 -6.94
CA LYS A 23 10.46 21.60 -6.00
C LYS A 23 11.66 20.84 -5.43
N TYR A 24 11.50 19.55 -5.12
CA TYR A 24 12.53 18.77 -4.42
C TYR A 24 13.36 17.87 -5.35
N TRP A 25 12.78 17.44 -6.47
CA TRP A 25 13.37 16.43 -7.34
C TRP A 25 13.62 16.89 -8.79
N GLY A 26 13.20 18.11 -9.11
CA GLY A 26 13.30 18.68 -10.45
C GLY A 26 12.01 18.55 -11.27
N GLN A 27 11.93 19.37 -12.32
CA GLN A 27 10.76 19.49 -13.19
C GLN A 27 10.39 18.15 -13.84
N GLY A 28 9.10 17.81 -13.83
CA GLY A 28 8.57 16.60 -14.45
C GLY A 28 8.76 15.31 -13.63
N HIS A 29 9.20 15.42 -12.36
CA HIS A 29 9.43 14.25 -11.52
C HIS A 29 8.13 13.52 -11.18
N THR A 30 8.11 12.23 -11.46
CA THR A 30 7.02 11.28 -11.10
C THR A 30 7.65 9.98 -10.61
N GLU A 31 6.83 9.02 -10.20
CA GLU A 31 7.33 7.68 -9.86
C GLU A 31 8.02 6.98 -11.04
N TRP A 32 7.62 7.29 -12.28
CA TRP A 32 8.34 6.81 -13.47
C TRP A 32 9.79 7.26 -13.51
N THR A 33 10.08 8.49 -13.08
CA THR A 33 11.46 8.99 -13.02
C THR A 33 12.33 8.14 -12.09
N VAL A 34 11.75 7.63 -10.99
CA VAL A 34 12.43 6.74 -10.06
C VAL A 34 12.67 5.38 -10.70
N ALA A 35 11.62 4.79 -11.30
CA ALA A 35 11.69 3.47 -11.91
C ALA A 35 12.65 3.41 -13.10
N GLU A 36 12.58 4.39 -14.02
CA GLU A 36 13.41 4.44 -15.23
C GLU A 36 14.90 4.63 -14.94
N ASN A 37 15.24 5.38 -13.90
CA ASN A 37 16.63 5.66 -13.53
C ASN A 37 17.27 4.57 -12.68
N ALA A 38 16.53 3.53 -12.31
CA ALA A 38 17.04 2.40 -11.55
C ALA A 38 18.16 1.68 -12.32
N LYS A 39 19.18 1.21 -11.59
CA LYS A 39 20.33 0.54 -12.17
C LYS A 39 20.54 -0.82 -11.52
N PRO A 40 21.00 -1.83 -12.30
CA PRO A 40 21.43 -3.09 -11.72
C PRO A 40 22.53 -2.88 -10.70
N LEU A 41 22.40 -3.40 -9.49
CA LEU A 41 23.40 -3.31 -8.42
C LEU A 41 24.36 -4.53 -8.40
N PHE A 42 23.96 -5.61 -9.08
CA PHE A 42 24.77 -6.84 -9.19
C PHE A 42 24.46 -7.59 -10.48
N LYS A 43 25.30 -8.55 -10.82
CA LYS A 43 25.11 -9.36 -12.05
C LYS A 43 23.79 -10.15 -11.99
N GLY A 44 22.92 -9.94 -12.94
CA GLY A 44 21.61 -10.59 -13.05
C GLY A 44 20.49 -9.88 -12.26
N HIS A 45 20.78 -8.74 -11.64
CA HIS A 45 19.76 -7.90 -11.04
C HIS A 45 18.85 -7.31 -12.12
N TYR A 46 17.55 -7.55 -12.01
CA TYR A 46 16.55 -7.04 -12.95
C TYR A 46 16.18 -5.61 -12.56
N GLN A 47 16.83 -4.65 -13.18
CA GLN A 47 16.53 -3.21 -13.12
C GLN A 47 17.03 -2.55 -14.43
N PRO A 48 16.34 -1.51 -14.93
CA PRO A 48 15.02 -1.04 -14.47
C PRO A 48 13.89 -2.02 -14.81
N HIS A 49 12.82 -2.00 -14.03
CA HIS A 49 11.56 -2.63 -14.42
C HIS A 49 10.88 -1.73 -15.47
N VAL A 50 10.47 -2.29 -16.59
CA VAL A 50 9.85 -1.55 -17.68
C VAL A 50 8.42 -2.03 -17.88
N PRO A 51 7.41 -1.13 -17.85
CA PRO A 51 6.02 -1.52 -18.01
C PRO A 51 5.76 -2.10 -19.40
N ALA A 52 4.96 -3.17 -19.47
CA ALA A 52 4.55 -3.81 -20.70
C ALA A 52 3.23 -3.22 -21.23
N ASP A 53 2.10 -3.83 -20.88
CA ASP A 53 0.81 -3.56 -21.53
C ASP A 53 0.25 -2.16 -21.27
N LEU A 54 0.48 -1.61 -20.07
CA LEU A 54 -0.02 -0.30 -19.68
C LEU A 54 0.91 0.85 -20.09
N GLY A 55 2.20 0.54 -20.39
CA GLY A 55 3.22 1.55 -20.72
C GLY A 55 3.45 2.56 -19.58
N PHE A 56 4.19 3.62 -19.87
CA PHE A 56 4.41 4.76 -18.98
C PHE A 56 3.21 5.70 -19.00
N TYR A 57 2.24 5.44 -18.17
CA TYR A 57 0.97 6.17 -18.13
C TYR A 57 1.03 7.45 -17.28
N ASN A 58 0.07 8.33 -17.52
CA ASN A 58 -0.23 9.48 -16.66
C ASN A 58 -1.63 9.28 -16.04
N LEU A 59 -1.72 9.28 -14.72
CA LEU A 59 -2.97 9.02 -14.00
C LEU A 59 -4.03 10.13 -14.11
N LEU A 60 -3.68 11.29 -14.63
CA LEU A 60 -4.68 12.30 -14.98
C LEU A 60 -5.50 11.89 -16.21
N MET A 61 -4.99 10.94 -17.02
CA MET A 61 -5.69 10.46 -18.20
C MET A 61 -6.73 9.40 -17.82
N PRO A 62 -8.03 9.61 -18.10
CA PRO A 62 -9.09 8.65 -17.76
C PRO A 62 -8.85 7.26 -18.34
N ARG A 63 -8.31 7.18 -19.57
CA ARG A 63 -7.99 5.92 -20.23
C ARG A 63 -6.97 5.07 -19.44
N ALA A 64 -6.01 5.70 -18.78
CA ALA A 64 -5.02 4.97 -17.98
C ALA A 64 -5.66 4.32 -16.76
N ARG A 65 -6.46 5.10 -16.01
CA ARG A 65 -7.20 4.58 -14.84
C ARG A 65 -8.18 3.47 -15.21
N LYS A 66 -8.86 3.63 -16.38
CA LYS A 66 -9.77 2.60 -16.88
C LYS A 66 -9.01 1.32 -17.26
N ALA A 67 -7.91 1.41 -17.99
CA ALA A 67 -7.11 0.25 -18.39
C ALA A 67 -6.57 -0.52 -17.17
N GLN A 68 -6.13 0.18 -16.13
CA GLN A 68 -5.70 -0.44 -14.87
C GLN A 68 -6.85 -1.17 -14.18
N ALA A 69 -8.02 -0.55 -14.06
CA ALA A 69 -9.18 -1.15 -13.43
C ALA A 69 -9.71 -2.35 -14.21
N ASP A 70 -9.78 -2.26 -15.54
CA ASP A 70 -10.20 -3.36 -16.41
C ASP A 70 -9.25 -4.56 -16.23
N MET A 71 -7.94 -4.34 -16.25
CA MET A 71 -6.93 -5.37 -16.02
C MET A 71 -7.05 -5.96 -14.61
N ALA A 72 -7.14 -5.14 -13.58
CA ALA A 72 -7.29 -5.60 -12.20
C ALA A 72 -8.53 -6.50 -12.04
N LYS A 73 -9.65 -6.08 -12.62
CA LYS A 73 -10.91 -6.84 -12.60
C LYS A 73 -10.79 -8.17 -13.35
N GLU A 74 -10.15 -8.18 -14.51
CA GLU A 74 -9.94 -9.38 -15.33
C GLU A 74 -9.13 -10.42 -14.57
N TYR A 75 -8.12 -9.99 -13.80
CA TYR A 75 -7.24 -10.88 -13.05
C TYR A 75 -7.64 -11.08 -11.58
N GLY A 76 -8.84 -10.70 -11.20
CA GLY A 76 -9.47 -11.09 -9.94
C GLY A 76 -9.17 -10.19 -8.74
N VAL A 77 -8.57 -9.02 -8.95
CA VAL A 77 -8.50 -7.96 -7.93
C VAL A 77 -9.87 -7.29 -7.83
N ASP A 78 -10.39 -7.14 -6.62
CA ASP A 78 -11.76 -6.68 -6.39
C ASP A 78 -11.85 -5.16 -6.17
N GLY A 79 -10.72 -4.48 -5.92
CA GLY A 79 -10.69 -3.03 -5.76
C GLY A 79 -9.30 -2.47 -5.48
N PHE A 80 -9.18 -1.16 -5.56
CA PHE A 80 -7.96 -0.44 -5.22
C PHE A 80 -8.05 0.24 -3.86
N CYS A 81 -6.97 0.15 -3.07
CA CYS A 81 -6.78 0.90 -1.86
C CYS A 81 -5.83 2.06 -2.14
N TYR A 82 -6.37 3.25 -2.41
CA TYR A 82 -5.55 4.42 -2.74
C TYR A 82 -4.81 4.94 -1.52
N TRP A 83 -3.51 5.23 -1.66
CA TRP A 83 -2.81 6.05 -0.71
C TRP A 83 -3.41 7.46 -0.70
N HIS A 84 -3.87 7.89 0.48
CA HIS A 84 -4.46 9.19 0.73
C HIS A 84 -3.53 10.01 1.62
N TYR A 85 -3.39 11.29 1.31
CA TYR A 85 -2.50 12.20 2.02
C TYR A 85 -3.28 13.38 2.56
N TRP A 86 -3.25 13.53 3.88
CA TRP A 86 -3.79 14.67 4.61
C TRP A 86 -2.80 15.07 5.67
N PHE A 87 -2.18 16.26 5.52
CA PHE A 87 -1.12 16.75 6.41
C PHE A 87 -1.58 17.73 7.45
N GLY A 88 -2.87 17.93 7.62
CA GLY A 88 -3.54 18.89 8.47
C GLY A 88 -3.97 20.17 7.73
N ASP A 89 -5.00 20.83 8.25
CA ASP A 89 -5.59 22.07 7.75
C ASP A 89 -5.93 22.09 6.25
N GLY A 90 -6.43 20.98 5.73
CA GLY A 90 -6.80 20.84 4.32
C GLY A 90 -5.63 20.64 3.36
N LYS A 91 -4.42 20.45 3.86
CA LYS A 91 -3.24 20.26 3.03
C LYS A 91 -3.15 18.83 2.53
N THR A 92 -3.32 18.65 1.23
CA THR A 92 -3.28 17.37 0.52
C THR A 92 -2.22 17.38 -0.57
N ILE A 93 -1.77 16.21 -0.98
CA ILE A 93 -0.94 16.00 -2.18
C ILE A 93 -1.39 14.77 -2.92
N MET A 94 -1.16 14.70 -4.23
CA MET A 94 -1.47 13.55 -5.09
C MET A 94 -2.97 13.16 -5.15
N GLU A 95 -3.86 14.03 -4.72
CA GLU A 95 -5.30 13.80 -4.65
C GLU A 95 -6.01 13.78 -6.02
N LYS A 96 -5.41 14.37 -7.07
CA LYS A 96 -6.09 14.60 -8.36
C LYS A 96 -6.60 13.33 -9.04
N PRO A 97 -5.82 12.22 -9.14
CA PRO A 97 -6.33 10.99 -9.77
C PRO A 97 -7.52 10.41 -9.01
N PHE A 98 -7.48 10.39 -7.68
CA PHE A 98 -8.56 9.90 -6.85
C PHE A 98 -9.81 10.80 -6.95
N ASN A 99 -9.65 12.11 -6.85
CA ASN A 99 -10.75 13.06 -7.01
C ASN A 99 -11.44 12.89 -8.38
N ALA A 100 -10.64 12.72 -9.44
CA ALA A 100 -11.17 12.48 -10.78
C ALA A 100 -11.97 11.18 -10.89
N VAL A 101 -11.58 10.11 -10.16
CA VAL A 101 -12.37 8.87 -10.07
C VAL A 101 -13.71 9.09 -9.38
N VAL A 102 -13.72 9.84 -8.28
CA VAL A 102 -14.96 10.15 -7.53
C VAL A 102 -15.88 11.06 -8.34
N GLU A 103 -15.35 12.11 -8.94
CA GLU A 103 -16.12 13.10 -9.71
C GLU A 103 -16.72 12.54 -11.01
N SER A 104 -15.91 11.77 -11.77
CA SER A 104 -16.34 11.21 -13.05
C SER A 104 -17.20 9.97 -12.92
N LYS A 105 -17.23 9.32 -11.76
CA LYS A 105 -17.79 7.97 -11.55
C LYS A 105 -17.12 6.87 -12.39
N GLU A 106 -15.92 7.14 -12.91
CA GLU A 106 -15.14 6.22 -13.75
C GLU A 106 -13.70 6.08 -13.25
N PRO A 107 -13.12 4.87 -13.32
CA PRO A 107 -13.70 3.60 -13.78
C PRO A 107 -14.74 3.04 -12.79
N ASP A 108 -15.68 2.22 -13.28
CA ASP A 108 -16.59 1.42 -12.44
C ASP A 108 -15.82 0.25 -11.80
N PHE A 109 -15.08 0.60 -10.76
CA PHE A 109 -14.25 -0.34 -10.02
C PHE A 109 -14.22 0.04 -8.54
N PRO A 110 -14.36 -0.92 -7.60
CA PRO A 110 -14.37 -0.62 -6.18
C PRO A 110 -13.07 -0.01 -5.66
N PHE A 111 -13.19 0.81 -4.63
CA PHE A 111 -12.03 1.44 -4.00
C PHE A 111 -12.24 1.70 -2.51
N CYS A 112 -11.15 1.84 -1.79
CA CYS A 112 -11.08 2.39 -0.45
C CYS A 112 -9.83 3.27 -0.32
N LEU A 113 -9.62 3.85 0.86
CA LEU A 113 -8.50 4.75 1.14
C LEU A 113 -7.64 4.21 2.27
N CYS A 114 -6.35 4.46 2.20
CA CYS A 114 -5.42 4.31 3.30
C CYS A 114 -4.67 5.64 3.52
N TRP A 115 -4.82 6.23 4.69
CA TRP A 115 -4.15 7.48 5.05
C TRP A 115 -2.69 7.24 5.39
N ALA A 116 -1.80 7.75 4.54
CA ALA A 116 -0.35 7.74 4.75
C ALA A 116 0.04 8.88 5.71
N ASN A 117 -0.30 8.72 6.97
CA ASN A 117 -0.22 9.71 8.04
C ASN A 117 1.19 9.86 8.63
N HIS A 118 2.17 10.19 7.80
CA HIS A 118 3.55 10.43 8.23
C HIS A 118 4.18 11.60 7.50
N SER A 119 5.14 12.24 8.15
CA SER A 119 5.93 13.32 7.54
C SER A 119 6.84 12.78 6.44
N TRP A 120 7.04 13.54 5.38
CA TRP A 120 7.98 13.19 4.33
C TRP A 120 9.31 13.88 4.54
N GLN A 121 10.37 13.11 4.44
CA GLN A 121 11.74 13.55 4.53
C GLN A 121 12.48 13.28 3.23
N ASN A 122 13.35 14.19 2.86
CA ASN A 122 14.32 13.93 1.80
C ASN A 122 15.28 12.81 2.26
N PRO A 123 15.37 11.69 1.52
CA PRO A 123 16.19 10.54 1.94
C PRO A 123 17.67 10.88 2.08
N GLN A 124 18.17 11.85 1.31
CA GLN A 124 19.58 12.25 1.27
C GLN A 124 19.92 13.31 2.33
N THR A 125 19.13 14.39 2.37
CA THR A 125 19.41 15.54 3.25
C THR A 125 18.80 15.40 4.64
N LYS A 126 17.83 14.48 4.83
CA LYS A 126 17.01 14.32 6.03
C LYS A 126 16.13 15.54 6.37
N GLU A 127 16.06 16.49 5.47
CA GLU A 127 15.16 17.65 5.59
C GLU A 127 13.70 17.19 5.56
N ILE A 128 12.87 17.75 6.44
CA ILE A 128 11.42 17.52 6.41
C ILE A 128 10.85 18.35 5.26
N MET A 129 10.38 17.67 4.22
CA MET A 129 9.77 18.31 3.04
C MET A 129 8.33 18.74 3.32
N ILE A 130 7.58 17.90 4.05
CA ILE A 130 6.23 18.19 4.52
C ILE A 130 5.99 17.46 5.84
N SER A 131 5.54 18.20 6.85
CA SER A 131 5.29 17.66 8.18
C SER A 131 3.84 17.20 8.30
N GLN A 132 3.64 15.99 8.82
CA GLN A 132 2.32 15.53 9.26
C GLN A 132 1.95 16.30 10.53
N GLN A 133 0.78 16.90 10.51
CA GLN A 133 0.21 17.61 11.65
C GLN A 133 -1.13 16.99 12.05
N TYR A 134 -1.39 16.96 13.35
CA TYR A 134 -2.62 16.50 13.96
C TYR A 134 -3.19 17.65 14.78
N LEU A 135 -4.09 18.43 14.17
CA LEU A 135 -4.56 19.72 14.68
C LEU A 135 -5.85 19.62 15.52
N GLY A 136 -6.21 18.39 15.95
CA GLY A 136 -7.34 18.13 16.82
C GLY A 136 -8.68 18.03 16.09
N GLU A 137 -9.78 18.15 16.88
CA GLU A 137 -11.12 17.78 16.46
C GLU A 137 -11.62 18.52 15.21
N GLU A 138 -11.40 19.82 15.09
CA GLU A 138 -11.85 20.60 13.94
C GLU A 138 -11.14 20.21 12.65
N ASP A 139 -9.86 19.85 12.72
CA ASP A 139 -9.13 19.34 11.56
C ASP A 139 -9.57 17.93 11.20
N HIS A 140 -9.79 17.07 12.17
CA HIS A 140 -10.35 15.72 11.96
C HIS A 140 -11.72 15.78 11.33
N LYS A 141 -12.55 16.76 11.70
CA LYS A 141 -13.85 17.02 11.08
C LYS A 141 -13.70 17.49 9.63
N LYS A 142 -12.82 18.46 9.36
CA LYS A 142 -12.51 18.90 7.98
C LYS A 142 -12.07 17.71 7.13
N HIS A 143 -11.19 16.87 7.64
CA HIS A 143 -10.69 15.68 6.95
C HIS A 143 -11.83 14.71 6.60
N PHE A 144 -12.69 14.38 7.57
CA PHE A 144 -13.84 13.48 7.35
C PHE A 144 -14.77 14.04 6.25
N TYR A 145 -15.17 15.33 6.38
CA TYR A 145 -16.10 15.92 5.42
C TYR A 145 -15.49 16.16 4.04
N ASN A 146 -14.17 16.30 3.93
CA ASN A 146 -13.47 16.30 2.64
C ASN A 146 -13.60 14.95 1.92
N LEU A 147 -13.70 13.85 2.65
CA LEU A 147 -13.86 12.50 2.11
C LEU A 147 -15.31 12.02 2.00
N LEU A 148 -16.28 12.75 2.54
CA LEU A 148 -17.67 12.31 2.62
C LEU A 148 -18.27 11.99 1.24
N GLY A 149 -17.91 12.75 0.20
CA GLY A 149 -18.35 12.47 -1.17
C GLY A 149 -17.87 11.13 -1.69
N ALA A 150 -16.66 10.74 -1.31
CA ALA A 150 -16.11 9.42 -1.63
C ALA A 150 -16.81 8.32 -0.81
N PHE A 151 -17.01 8.49 0.49
CA PHE A 151 -17.70 7.51 1.34
C PHE A 151 -19.14 7.22 0.88
N LYS A 152 -19.82 8.24 0.31
CA LYS A 152 -21.17 8.10 -0.25
C LYS A 152 -21.19 7.45 -1.64
N ASP A 153 -20.06 7.30 -2.30
CA ASP A 153 -19.96 6.61 -3.58
C ASP A 153 -20.32 5.13 -3.42
N GLU A 154 -21.13 4.59 -4.35
CA GLU A 154 -21.55 3.18 -4.30
C GLU A 154 -20.38 2.21 -4.48
N ARG A 155 -19.34 2.63 -5.21
CA ARG A 155 -18.12 1.86 -5.43
C ARG A 155 -17.18 1.85 -4.22
N TYR A 156 -17.39 2.75 -3.24
CA TYR A 156 -16.57 2.76 -2.04
C TYR A 156 -16.78 1.48 -1.23
N ALA A 157 -15.71 0.74 -0.98
CA ALA A 157 -15.77 -0.54 -0.27
C ALA A 157 -16.25 -0.36 1.18
N LYS A 158 -17.22 -1.18 1.58
CA LYS A 158 -17.86 -1.13 2.90
C LYS A 158 -17.96 -2.52 3.52
N ILE A 159 -17.83 -2.61 4.82
CA ILE A 159 -18.05 -3.83 5.62
C ILE A 159 -19.15 -3.52 6.65
N GLY A 160 -20.23 -4.26 6.62
CA GLY A 160 -21.34 -4.03 7.58
C GLY A 160 -21.89 -2.60 7.52
N GLY A 161 -21.90 -1.95 6.36
CA GLY A 161 -22.34 -0.57 6.18
C GLY A 161 -21.34 0.50 6.64
N LYS A 162 -20.12 0.12 7.02
CA LYS A 162 -19.01 1.00 7.39
C LYS A 162 -18.04 1.14 6.21
N PRO A 163 -17.77 2.36 5.67
CA PRO A 163 -16.67 2.58 4.73
C PRO A 163 -15.32 2.15 5.30
N ILE A 164 -14.51 1.45 4.49
CA ILE A 164 -13.16 1.03 4.89
C ILE A 164 -12.21 2.22 4.87
N PHE A 165 -11.48 2.46 5.97
CA PHE A 165 -10.46 3.49 6.04
C PHE A 165 -9.19 2.97 6.73
N GLY A 166 -8.10 2.86 5.95
CA GLY A 166 -6.80 2.46 6.45
C GLY A 166 -6.05 3.62 7.12
N ILE A 167 -5.26 3.32 8.13
CA ILE A 167 -4.32 4.25 8.79
C ILE A 167 -2.95 3.59 8.75
N PHE A 168 -1.98 4.21 8.06
CA PHE A 168 -0.65 3.64 7.82
C PHE A 168 0.19 3.55 9.10
N SER A 169 0.19 4.59 9.94
CA SER A 169 0.91 4.64 11.20
C SER A 169 -0.04 5.00 12.35
N PRO A 170 -0.85 4.04 12.84
CA PRO A 170 -1.81 4.31 13.90
C PRO A 170 -1.17 4.84 15.18
N ASP A 171 -0.01 4.29 15.58
CA ASP A 171 0.74 4.70 16.77
C ASP A 171 1.24 6.15 16.72
N SER A 172 1.41 6.71 15.51
CA SER A 172 1.78 8.11 15.32
C SER A 172 0.62 9.09 15.44
N LEU A 173 -0.62 8.61 15.47
CA LEU A 173 -1.83 9.44 15.58
C LEU A 173 -2.16 9.67 17.06
N PRO A 174 -1.97 10.90 17.58
CA PRO A 174 -2.28 11.19 18.98
C PRO A 174 -3.77 10.96 19.28
N LEU A 175 -4.06 10.33 20.44
CA LEU A 175 -5.43 10.08 20.89
C LEU A 175 -6.28 9.33 19.86
N ILE A 176 -5.70 8.33 19.21
CA ILE A 176 -6.33 7.59 18.11
C ILE A 176 -7.73 7.06 18.44
N ASP A 177 -7.96 6.60 19.66
CA ASP A 177 -9.29 6.10 20.08
C ASP A 177 -10.34 7.22 20.10
N GLN A 178 -9.93 8.46 20.45
CA GLN A 178 -10.83 9.62 20.37
C GLN A 178 -11.09 10.01 18.90
N PHE A 179 -10.07 9.94 18.04
CA PHE A 179 -10.23 10.14 16.59
C PHE A 179 -11.22 9.13 15.99
N ILE A 180 -11.10 7.85 16.35
CA ILE A 180 -12.00 6.78 15.92
C ILE A 180 -13.44 7.05 16.39
N ASP A 181 -13.64 7.38 17.66
CA ASP A 181 -14.96 7.68 18.23
C ASP A 181 -15.58 8.91 17.52
N LEU A 182 -14.79 9.94 17.27
CA LEU A 182 -15.21 11.17 16.59
C LEU A 182 -15.68 10.90 15.14
N TRP A 183 -14.89 10.16 14.36
CA TRP A 183 -15.22 9.83 13.00
C TRP A 183 -16.42 8.88 12.91
N ASN A 184 -16.56 7.94 13.83
CA ASN A 184 -17.76 7.11 13.93
C ASN A 184 -19.00 7.96 14.21
N GLY A 185 -18.91 8.97 15.09
CA GLY A 185 -19.98 9.91 15.34
C GLY A 185 -20.37 10.73 14.11
N PHE A 186 -19.40 11.17 13.30
CA PHE A 186 -19.69 11.87 12.04
C PHE A 186 -20.33 10.92 11.01
N ALA A 187 -19.79 9.72 10.86
CA ALA A 187 -20.32 8.72 9.93
C ALA A 187 -21.78 8.36 10.25
N GLN A 188 -22.12 8.18 11.51
CA GLN A 188 -23.49 7.90 11.96
C GLN A 188 -24.45 9.05 11.64
N LYS A 189 -24.04 10.31 11.80
CA LYS A 189 -24.81 11.49 11.42
C LYS A 189 -25.10 11.54 9.91
N GLU A 190 -24.20 10.97 9.12
CA GLU A 190 -24.32 10.92 7.65
C GLU A 190 -24.99 9.62 7.13
N GLY A 191 -25.49 8.77 8.06
CA GLY A 191 -26.27 7.57 7.73
C GLY A 191 -25.48 6.28 7.58
N PHE A 192 -24.19 6.28 7.91
CA PHE A 192 -23.37 5.06 7.95
C PHE A 192 -23.45 4.36 9.31
N ALA A 193 -23.10 3.08 9.37
CA ALA A 193 -22.98 2.34 10.65
C ALA A 193 -21.74 2.75 11.47
N GLY A 194 -20.86 3.56 10.91
CA GLY A 194 -19.57 3.99 11.41
C GLY A 194 -18.54 3.96 10.28
N ILE A 195 -17.25 3.96 10.62
CA ILE A 195 -16.11 3.70 9.71
C ILE A 195 -15.50 2.36 10.10
N TYR A 196 -15.08 1.56 9.13
CA TYR A 196 -14.31 0.34 9.35
C TYR A 196 -12.82 0.70 9.32
N PHE A 197 -12.23 0.87 10.49
CA PHE A 197 -10.84 1.28 10.63
C PHE A 197 -9.88 0.11 10.54
N ILE A 198 -8.90 0.20 9.63
CA ILE A 198 -7.82 -0.77 9.47
C ILE A 198 -6.50 -0.09 9.81
N GLY A 199 -5.82 -0.52 10.89
CA GLY A 199 -4.44 -0.09 11.17
C GLY A 199 -3.45 -0.95 10.39
N LEU A 200 -2.32 -0.38 9.93
CA LEU A 200 -1.24 -1.14 9.31
C LEU A 200 -0.14 -1.45 10.33
N ALA A 201 0.41 -2.66 10.25
CA ALA A 201 1.59 -3.08 11.00
C ALA A 201 2.56 -3.79 10.05
N GLN A 202 3.82 -3.35 10.04
CA GLN A 202 4.88 -3.88 9.17
C GLN A 202 5.91 -4.71 9.96
N THR A 203 5.83 -4.68 11.28
CA THR A 203 6.67 -5.45 12.20
C THR A 203 5.84 -5.97 13.37
N PRO A 204 6.31 -7.03 14.06
CA PRO A 204 5.65 -7.50 15.28
C PRO A 204 5.57 -6.43 16.38
N GLU A 205 6.56 -5.55 16.48
CA GLU A 205 6.58 -4.45 17.43
C GLU A 205 5.47 -3.43 17.12
N GLU A 206 5.29 -3.06 15.84
CA GLU A 206 4.21 -2.18 15.41
C GLU A 206 2.84 -2.82 15.69
N TYR A 207 2.69 -4.13 15.43
CA TYR A 207 1.46 -4.84 15.78
C TYR A 207 1.15 -4.77 17.28
N GLN A 208 2.15 -5.03 18.13
CA GLN A 208 1.99 -4.94 19.59
C GLN A 208 1.65 -3.52 20.07
N ALA A 209 2.18 -2.51 19.39
CA ALA A 209 1.90 -1.10 19.71
C ALA A 209 0.44 -0.72 19.42
N ILE A 210 -0.19 -1.31 18.39
CA ILE A 210 -1.52 -0.89 17.93
C ILE A 210 -2.66 -1.86 18.19
N CYS A 211 -2.38 -3.10 18.60
CA CYS A 211 -3.40 -4.15 18.78
C CYS A 211 -4.41 -3.87 19.90
N HIS A 212 -4.17 -2.87 20.72
CA HIS A 212 -5.06 -2.46 21.81
C HIS A 212 -5.95 -1.24 21.47
N TYR A 213 -5.76 -0.61 20.32
CA TYR A 213 -6.60 0.50 19.85
C TYR A 213 -7.97 0.00 19.35
N LYS A 214 -8.95 0.91 19.30
CA LYS A 214 -10.31 0.63 18.81
C LYS A 214 -10.42 0.40 17.30
N LEU A 215 -9.39 -0.18 16.69
CA LEU A 215 -9.39 -0.56 15.28
C LEU A 215 -10.31 -1.77 15.05
N ASP A 216 -11.08 -1.78 13.95
CA ASP A 216 -11.89 -2.93 13.55
C ASP A 216 -11.01 -4.10 13.09
N ALA A 217 -9.86 -3.80 12.45
CA ALA A 217 -8.89 -4.81 12.03
C ALA A 217 -7.46 -4.23 11.91
N ILE A 218 -6.48 -5.12 11.80
CA ILE A 218 -5.07 -4.77 11.56
C ILE A 218 -4.60 -5.50 10.30
N ASN A 219 -4.16 -4.73 9.30
CA ASN A 219 -3.51 -5.28 8.12
C ASN A 219 -2.02 -5.49 8.43
N VAL A 220 -1.61 -6.74 8.47
CA VAL A 220 -0.23 -7.13 8.80
C VAL A 220 0.56 -7.37 7.52
N ILE A 221 1.66 -6.62 7.36
CA ILE A 221 2.58 -6.72 6.21
C ILE A 221 3.84 -7.43 6.66
N ARG A 222 3.92 -8.75 6.47
CA ARG A 222 5.02 -9.61 6.97
C ARG A 222 6.26 -9.61 6.08
N LEU A 223 6.43 -8.57 5.28
CA LEU A 223 7.56 -8.46 4.34
C LEU A 223 8.94 -8.66 5.01
N LYS A 224 9.09 -8.20 6.23
CA LYS A 224 10.38 -8.20 6.96
C LYS A 224 10.49 -9.29 8.02
N ASP A 225 9.45 -10.06 8.27
CA ASP A 225 9.43 -11.05 9.37
C ASP A 225 10.56 -12.10 9.24
N PHE A 226 10.91 -12.49 8.02
CA PHE A 226 12.01 -13.41 7.78
C PHE A 226 13.37 -12.90 8.30
N LEU A 227 13.56 -11.58 8.42
CA LEU A 227 14.80 -10.98 8.93
C LEU A 227 15.02 -11.31 10.41
N LEU A 228 13.96 -11.53 11.18
CA LEU A 228 14.03 -11.90 12.60
C LEU A 228 14.71 -13.26 12.80
N TYR A 229 14.67 -14.12 11.79
CA TYR A 229 15.22 -15.47 11.80
C TYR A 229 16.57 -15.58 11.11
N GLN A 230 17.14 -14.47 10.61
CA GLN A 230 18.46 -14.46 10.01
C GLN A 230 19.55 -14.57 11.08
N ASN A 231 20.67 -15.17 10.71
CA ASN A 231 21.83 -15.25 11.60
C ASN A 231 22.43 -13.85 11.81
N LYS A 232 22.27 -13.31 13.02
CA LYS A 232 22.70 -11.93 13.38
C LYS A 232 24.19 -11.68 13.11
N TRP A 233 25.05 -12.66 13.32
CA TRP A 233 26.49 -12.54 13.06
C TRP A 233 26.77 -12.44 11.55
N LYS A 234 26.10 -13.28 10.75
CA LYS A 234 26.22 -13.26 9.28
C LYS A 234 25.74 -11.92 8.73
N GLU A 235 24.60 -11.40 9.19
CA GLU A 235 24.07 -10.11 8.77
C GLU A 235 24.97 -8.95 9.21
N PHE A 236 25.53 -9.00 10.42
CA PHE A 236 26.50 -8.00 10.89
C PHE A 236 27.75 -7.96 9.99
N PHE A 237 28.31 -9.12 9.62
CA PHE A 237 29.47 -9.16 8.72
C PHE A 237 29.12 -8.70 7.31
N LYS A 238 27.96 -9.07 6.77
CA LYS A 238 27.47 -8.55 5.48
C LYS A 238 27.43 -7.01 5.50
N HIS A 239 26.79 -6.44 6.52
CA HIS A 239 26.71 -4.98 6.68
C HIS A 239 28.10 -4.33 6.79
N LYS A 240 29.00 -4.91 7.59
CA LYS A 240 30.37 -4.39 7.75
C LYS A 240 31.20 -4.46 6.46
N LEU A 241 30.92 -5.42 5.59
CA LEU A 241 31.58 -5.58 4.29
C LEU A 241 30.89 -4.81 3.15
N GLY A 242 29.86 -4.01 3.44
CA GLY A 242 29.10 -3.28 2.44
C GLY A 242 28.33 -4.19 1.47
N ALA A 243 27.99 -5.41 1.89
CA ALA A 243 27.24 -6.33 1.04
C ALA A 243 25.76 -5.90 0.99
N LEU A 244 25.17 -6.04 -0.19
CA LEU A 244 23.75 -5.73 -0.43
C LEU A 244 22.83 -6.63 0.42
N HIS A 245 21.71 -6.09 0.87
CA HIS A 245 20.67 -6.82 1.60
C HIS A 245 19.77 -7.60 0.63
N THR A 246 20.36 -8.62 0.00
CA THR A 246 19.67 -9.48 -0.97
C THR A 246 19.27 -10.81 -0.33
N TYR A 247 18.03 -11.23 -0.56
CA TYR A 247 17.46 -12.49 -0.06
C TYR A 247 16.62 -13.14 -1.16
N LYS A 248 16.52 -14.47 -1.15
CA LYS A 248 15.63 -15.16 -2.08
C LYS A 248 14.18 -15.02 -1.63
N TYR A 249 13.29 -14.73 -2.55
CA TYR A 249 11.85 -14.68 -2.29
C TYR A 249 11.33 -16.00 -1.69
N GLU A 250 11.80 -17.14 -2.20
CA GLU A 250 11.44 -18.46 -1.69
C GLU A 250 11.78 -18.66 -0.19
N ASP A 251 12.91 -18.10 0.27
CA ASP A 251 13.31 -18.19 1.68
C ASP A 251 12.46 -17.27 2.56
N ALA A 252 12.07 -16.10 2.06
CA ALA A 252 11.20 -15.16 2.76
C ALA A 252 9.73 -15.61 2.79
N LEU A 253 9.26 -16.26 1.72
CA LEU A 253 7.87 -16.68 1.51
C LEU A 253 7.26 -17.44 2.69
N ARG A 254 8.04 -18.28 3.35
CA ARG A 254 7.60 -19.11 4.50
C ARG A 254 7.26 -18.27 5.75
N TYR A 255 7.58 -16.98 5.74
CA TYR A 255 7.31 -16.03 6.82
C TYR A 255 6.26 -14.97 6.46
N PHE A 256 5.76 -14.97 5.21
CA PHE A 256 4.74 -14.00 4.76
C PHE A 256 3.35 -14.31 5.29
N VAL A 257 3.15 -15.45 5.90
CA VAL A 257 1.93 -15.83 6.63
C VAL A 257 2.30 -16.45 7.97
N SER A 258 1.42 -16.25 8.96
CA SER A 258 1.55 -16.80 10.31
C SER A 258 0.23 -17.43 10.77
N GLN A 259 0.28 -18.29 11.77
CA GLN A 259 -0.94 -18.82 12.43
C GLN A 259 -1.78 -17.71 13.09
N GLU A 260 -1.15 -16.61 13.47
CA GLU A 260 -1.83 -15.43 14.02
C GLU A 260 -2.80 -14.81 13.00
N ASP A 261 -2.52 -14.94 11.69
CA ASP A 261 -3.36 -14.39 10.62
C ASP A 261 -4.75 -15.04 10.54
N LYS A 262 -4.98 -16.14 11.29
CA LYS A 262 -6.29 -16.76 11.47
C LYS A 262 -7.23 -15.97 12.40
N ALA A 263 -6.71 -15.03 13.17
CA ALA A 263 -7.55 -14.17 14.00
C ALA A 263 -8.44 -13.28 13.12
N GLU A 264 -9.71 -13.12 13.49
CA GLU A 264 -10.72 -12.42 12.69
C GLU A 264 -10.36 -10.94 12.42
N ASN A 265 -9.71 -10.30 13.38
CA ASN A 265 -9.27 -8.93 13.28
C ASN A 265 -7.90 -8.73 12.57
N ILE A 266 -7.25 -9.78 12.08
CA ILE A 266 -6.01 -9.67 11.30
C ILE A 266 -6.32 -9.85 9.82
N ILE A 267 -5.85 -8.92 9.00
CA ILE A 267 -5.96 -8.95 7.55
C ILE A 267 -4.56 -9.22 6.99
N PRO A 268 -4.33 -10.36 6.32
CA PRO A 268 -3.04 -10.68 5.74
C PRO A 268 -2.74 -9.82 4.50
N THR A 269 -1.44 -9.67 4.18
CA THR A 269 -0.98 -9.01 2.96
C THR A 269 -0.28 -9.99 2.04
N ILE A 270 -0.64 -9.94 0.77
CA ILE A 270 0.02 -10.66 -0.32
C ILE A 270 1.15 -9.77 -0.86
N ILE A 271 2.36 -10.33 -0.98
CA ILE A 271 3.57 -9.63 -1.41
C ILE A 271 3.98 -10.18 -2.77
N SER A 272 3.83 -9.37 -3.83
CA SER A 272 4.15 -9.78 -5.21
C SER A 272 5.65 -9.91 -5.46
N GLY A 273 6.43 -9.04 -4.82
CA GLY A 273 7.88 -8.95 -4.90
C GLY A 273 8.36 -7.83 -3.99
N TRP A 274 9.66 -7.57 -3.97
CA TRP A 274 10.22 -6.42 -3.29
C TRP A 274 11.62 -6.09 -3.79
N ASP A 275 11.79 -4.92 -4.34
CA ASP A 275 13.07 -4.36 -4.73
C ASP A 275 13.06 -2.84 -4.57
N HIS A 276 13.53 -2.38 -3.41
CA HIS A 276 13.53 -0.95 -3.09
C HIS A 276 14.72 -0.19 -3.69
N SER A 277 15.53 -0.84 -4.54
CA SER A 277 16.74 -0.25 -5.11
C SER A 277 16.50 0.99 -5.98
N PRO A 278 15.37 1.17 -6.68
CA PRO A 278 15.11 2.40 -7.40
C PRO A 278 15.08 3.65 -6.51
N ARG A 279 14.59 3.52 -5.26
CA ARG A 279 14.50 4.62 -4.29
C ARG A 279 15.71 4.75 -3.38
N ALA A 280 16.36 3.64 -2.99
CA ALA A 280 17.37 3.64 -1.93
C ALA A 280 18.76 3.09 -2.34
N GLY A 281 18.93 2.70 -3.62
CA GLY A 281 20.20 2.20 -4.12
C GLY A 281 20.72 0.99 -3.31
N GLU A 282 21.98 1.03 -2.93
CA GLU A 282 22.65 -0.06 -2.20
C GLU A 282 22.11 -0.32 -0.79
N ASN A 283 21.39 0.64 -0.20
CA ASN A 283 20.77 0.49 1.12
C ASN A 283 19.43 -0.25 1.09
N SER A 284 19.09 -0.87 -0.03
CA SER A 284 17.81 -1.50 -0.25
C SER A 284 17.75 -2.93 0.26
N LEU A 285 16.58 -3.31 0.79
CA LEU A 285 16.17 -4.71 0.87
C LEU A 285 15.72 -5.15 -0.53
N ILE A 286 16.25 -6.27 -1.03
CA ILE A 286 15.94 -6.81 -2.35
C ILE A 286 15.58 -8.29 -2.20
N LEU A 287 14.38 -8.66 -2.61
CA LEU A 287 14.00 -10.05 -2.80
C LEU A 287 14.29 -10.47 -4.24
N THR A 288 15.12 -11.51 -4.39
CA THR A 288 15.54 -12.04 -5.68
C THR A 288 14.78 -13.31 -6.04
N ASN A 289 14.78 -13.68 -7.31
CA ASN A 289 14.22 -14.95 -7.81
C ASN A 289 12.72 -15.13 -7.51
N TYR A 290 11.95 -14.04 -7.40
CA TYR A 290 10.50 -14.14 -7.40
C TYR A 290 10.00 -14.56 -8.79
N THR A 291 9.02 -15.44 -8.80
CA THR A 291 8.44 -16.03 -10.01
C THR A 291 6.94 -16.16 -9.85
N PRO A 292 6.17 -16.23 -10.94
CA PRO A 292 4.73 -16.46 -10.88
C PRO A 292 4.34 -17.69 -10.06
N ALA A 293 5.10 -18.79 -10.16
CA ALA A 293 4.81 -20.00 -9.39
C ALA A 293 5.01 -19.81 -7.86
N LEU A 294 6.01 -19.02 -7.45
CA LEU A 294 6.21 -18.68 -6.05
C LEU A 294 5.15 -17.69 -5.55
N PHE A 295 4.72 -16.77 -6.41
CA PHE A 295 3.63 -15.86 -6.10
C PHE A 295 2.30 -16.61 -5.96
N GLN A 296 1.99 -17.53 -6.87
CA GLN A 296 0.83 -18.43 -6.76
C GLN A 296 0.84 -19.18 -5.41
N LYS A 297 1.99 -19.76 -5.03
CA LYS A 297 2.12 -20.45 -3.74
C LYS A 297 1.84 -19.52 -2.55
N HIS A 298 2.25 -18.24 -2.65
CA HIS A 298 1.93 -17.25 -1.62
C HIS A 298 0.44 -16.95 -1.55
N LEU A 299 -0.22 -16.77 -2.71
CA LEU A 299 -1.67 -16.61 -2.79
C LEU A 299 -2.40 -17.79 -2.15
N GLU A 300 -2.02 -19.02 -2.48
CA GLU A 300 -2.59 -20.23 -1.91
C GLU A 300 -2.45 -20.26 -0.38
N ASN A 301 -1.27 -19.95 0.15
CA ASN A 301 -1.04 -19.89 1.60
C ASN A 301 -1.93 -18.87 2.30
N VAL A 302 -2.14 -17.68 1.71
CA VAL A 302 -3.05 -16.66 2.26
C VAL A 302 -4.50 -17.10 2.16
N PHE A 303 -4.92 -17.67 1.04
CA PHE A 303 -6.29 -18.13 0.84
C PHE A 303 -6.65 -19.29 1.76
N ASP A 304 -5.72 -20.20 2.05
CA ASP A 304 -5.92 -21.28 3.02
C ASP A 304 -6.21 -20.76 4.44
N ILE A 305 -5.70 -19.57 4.77
CA ILE A 305 -6.04 -18.90 6.02
C ILE A 305 -7.43 -18.24 5.92
N LEU A 306 -7.68 -17.50 4.84
CA LEU A 306 -8.90 -16.72 4.68
C LEU A 306 -10.16 -17.58 4.60
N VAL A 307 -10.08 -18.78 4.01
CA VAL A 307 -11.23 -19.70 3.95
C VAL A 307 -11.69 -20.19 5.32
N GLN A 308 -10.83 -20.10 6.34
CA GLN A 308 -11.11 -20.49 7.71
C GLN A 308 -11.68 -19.34 8.56
N LYS A 309 -11.85 -18.14 7.98
CA LYS A 309 -12.30 -16.92 8.65
C LYS A 309 -13.66 -16.46 8.15
N GLU A 310 -14.36 -15.68 8.95
CA GLU A 310 -15.52 -14.89 8.53
C GLU A 310 -15.07 -13.63 7.79
N ASN A 311 -14.04 -12.92 8.32
CA ASN A 311 -13.41 -11.79 7.66
C ASN A 311 -12.47 -12.26 6.53
N LYS A 312 -12.99 -12.27 5.30
CA LYS A 312 -12.28 -12.77 4.10
C LYS A 312 -11.69 -11.63 3.26
N ILE A 313 -11.05 -10.67 3.92
CA ILE A 313 -10.37 -9.57 3.23
C ILE A 313 -8.88 -9.80 3.26
N CYS A 314 -8.20 -9.47 2.16
CA CYS A 314 -6.75 -9.34 2.09
C CYS A 314 -6.33 -8.18 1.20
N PHE A 315 -5.10 -7.72 1.40
CA PHE A 315 -4.50 -6.69 0.57
C PHE A 315 -3.32 -7.25 -0.23
N ILE A 316 -3.10 -6.72 -1.42
CA ILE A 316 -1.87 -6.92 -2.20
C ILE A 316 -1.01 -5.68 -2.06
N LYS A 317 0.23 -5.84 -1.74
CA LYS A 317 1.25 -4.81 -1.81
C LYS A 317 2.14 -5.08 -3.02
N ALA A 318 1.95 -4.33 -4.14
CA ALA A 318 0.91 -3.35 -4.45
C ALA A 318 0.46 -3.50 -5.91
N TRP A 319 -0.52 -2.68 -6.38
CA TRP A 319 -0.86 -2.65 -7.79
C TRP A 319 0.30 -2.06 -8.62
N ASN A 320 0.77 -0.85 -8.24
CA ASN A 320 1.64 -0.03 -9.06
C ASN A 320 2.81 0.63 -8.30
N GLU A 321 3.39 0.02 -7.29
CA GLU A 321 4.58 0.55 -6.59
C GLU A 321 5.88 0.17 -7.33
N TRP A 322 6.10 0.76 -8.51
CA TRP A 322 7.25 0.47 -9.38
C TRP A 322 8.60 0.80 -8.73
N GLY A 323 8.67 1.89 -7.97
CA GLY A 323 9.88 2.28 -7.24
C GLY A 323 10.24 1.40 -6.05
N GLU A 324 9.33 0.48 -5.65
CA GLU A 324 9.56 -0.53 -4.61
C GLU A 324 9.66 -1.95 -5.19
N GLY A 325 9.52 -2.10 -6.53
CA GLY A 325 9.60 -3.37 -7.21
C GLY A 325 8.59 -4.41 -6.72
N ASN A 326 7.45 -3.96 -6.21
CA ASN A 326 6.35 -4.81 -5.74
C ASN A 326 5.05 -4.52 -6.49
N HIS A 327 5.15 -3.96 -7.69
CA HIS A 327 4.01 -3.77 -8.58
C HIS A 327 3.45 -5.11 -9.05
N LEU A 328 2.13 -5.16 -9.22
CA LEU A 328 1.43 -6.29 -9.85
C LEU A 328 1.18 -6.05 -11.35
N GLU A 329 1.23 -4.78 -11.78
CA GLU A 329 1.17 -4.40 -13.19
C GLU A 329 2.23 -5.13 -14.01
N PRO A 330 1.89 -5.60 -15.23
CA PRO A 330 2.81 -6.39 -16.05
C PRO A 330 4.03 -5.59 -16.51
N ASP A 331 5.20 -6.18 -16.35
CA ASP A 331 6.47 -5.69 -16.88
C ASP A 331 6.98 -6.54 -18.05
N LEU A 332 8.01 -6.06 -18.75
CA LEU A 332 8.55 -6.77 -19.92
C LEU A 332 9.16 -8.14 -19.60
N LYS A 333 9.50 -8.43 -18.35
CA LYS A 333 10.07 -9.72 -17.94
C LYS A 333 9.02 -10.73 -17.58
N LEU A 334 8.01 -10.31 -16.83
CA LEU A 334 7.07 -11.20 -16.19
C LEU A 334 5.69 -11.13 -16.86
N SER A 335 5.42 -10.05 -17.64
CA SER A 335 4.16 -9.88 -18.39
C SER A 335 2.92 -10.09 -17.50
N LEU A 336 1.82 -10.52 -18.06
CA LEU A 336 0.57 -10.86 -17.36
C LEU A 336 0.63 -12.16 -16.53
N ILE A 337 1.75 -12.87 -16.54
CA ILE A 337 1.90 -14.14 -15.80
C ILE A 337 1.93 -13.95 -14.28
N HIS A 338 2.11 -12.72 -13.81
CA HIS A 338 2.09 -12.38 -12.41
C HIS A 338 0.71 -12.24 -11.80
N ILE A 339 -0.31 -12.01 -12.61
CA ILE A 339 -1.62 -11.63 -12.14
C ILE A 339 -2.54 -12.81 -12.09
#